data_1d42b84a2acd8b44b06f2e0d79da4d30
#
_entry.id   1d42b84a2acd8b44b06f2e0d79da4d30
#
_cell.length_a   1.000
_cell.length_b   1.000
_cell.length_c   1.000
_cell.angle_alpha   90.00
_cell.angle_beta   90.00
_cell.angle_gamma   90.00
#
_symmetry.space_group_name_H-M   'P 1'
#
loop_
_entity.id
_entity.type
_entity.pdbx_description
1 polymer ?
#
loop_
_entity_poly.entity_id
_entity_poly.type
_entity_poly.pdbx_seq_one_letter_code
_entity_poly.pdbx_strand_id
1 'polypeptide(L)'
;MATPTITPAPSTTAGASGGTPPLTAHWFLPTYGDSRGLVGGGHGMAAAAAGTPREASIGYLAQIARAAETVGFEGALTPTGAWCEDAWLTTAMLAAESERLKFLVAFRPGGVSPTLAAQMGATFQRHSGGRLLVNVVTGGEPTEQRAYGDFLGKDERYTRTGEFLDVVRRLWAGEQVTLDGEQVHVEGAQLQRLPDPVPPVYFGGSSPAAGDVAAKHVDVYLTWGEPPAQVAEKIEWIRGLAAAQGREVRFGIRLHVITRDTADAAWAQAEELLRGVPAEMIEQVQAGLSRSESVGQQRMRSLHSGGTATAADLEVSPNLWAGVGLVRGGAGTALVGSHAEVADRIAEYHALGISEFVLSGHPHLEEAYWVGEGPLAELGRRGLWRPAAGSEAARAADAPATAVPFAR
;
A
#
# COMPACT_ATOMS: atom_id res chain seq x y z
N MET A 1 22.66 7.15 -43.66
CA MET A 1 22.46 6.61 -42.32
C MET A 1 20.96 6.50 -42.10
N ALA A 2 20.42 5.30 -42.06
CA ALA A 2 18.99 5.05 -41.99
C ALA A 2 18.55 5.10 -40.51
N THR A 3 17.50 5.88 -40.23
CA THR A 3 16.85 6.00 -38.91
C THR A 3 16.16 4.68 -38.58
N PRO A 4 16.37 4.08 -37.40
CA PRO A 4 15.65 2.88 -37.04
C PRO A 4 14.18 3.21 -36.71
N THR A 5 13.28 2.58 -37.43
CA THR A 5 11.84 2.62 -37.19
C THR A 5 11.54 1.78 -35.96
N ILE A 6 11.09 2.40 -34.87
CA ILE A 6 10.60 1.72 -33.67
C ILE A 6 9.24 1.12 -34.00
N THR A 7 9.18 -0.20 -34.06
CA THR A 7 7.91 -0.94 -34.14
C THR A 7 7.29 -0.98 -32.75
N PRO A 8 6.06 -0.49 -32.55
CA PRO A 8 5.40 -0.63 -31.26
C PRO A 8 5.11 -2.09 -30.95
N ALA A 9 5.30 -2.48 -29.70
CA ALA A 9 4.96 -3.80 -29.21
C ALA A 9 3.48 -4.11 -29.44
N PRO A 10 3.10 -5.37 -29.73
CA PRO A 10 1.72 -5.72 -30.00
C PRO A 10 0.86 -5.46 -28.76
N SER A 11 -0.12 -4.57 -28.90
CA SER A 11 -1.21 -4.42 -27.96
C SER A 11 -1.99 -5.71 -27.95
N THR A 12 -1.96 -6.44 -26.83
CA THR A 12 -2.92 -7.53 -26.58
C THR A 12 -4.29 -6.90 -26.44
N THR A 13 -5.06 -6.91 -27.50
CA THR A 13 -6.50 -6.65 -27.49
C THR A 13 -7.15 -7.75 -26.69
N ALA A 14 -7.34 -7.53 -25.38
CA ALA A 14 -8.27 -8.31 -24.57
C ALA A 14 -9.67 -8.02 -25.13
N GLY A 15 -10.38 -9.09 -25.54
CA GLY A 15 -11.73 -9.00 -26.04
C GLY A 15 -12.63 -8.30 -25.02
N ALA A 16 -13.36 -7.30 -25.49
CA ALA A 16 -14.33 -6.54 -24.71
C ALA A 16 -15.51 -7.43 -24.27
N SER A 17 -15.38 -8.10 -23.13
CA SER A 17 -16.50 -8.40 -22.26
C SER A 17 -16.63 -7.21 -21.31
N GLY A 18 -17.76 -6.49 -21.34
CA GLY A 18 -17.94 -5.20 -20.63
C GLY A 18 -18.07 -5.30 -19.11
N GLY A 19 -17.19 -6.06 -18.44
CA GLY A 19 -17.09 -6.14 -16.98
C GLY A 19 -15.84 -5.43 -16.47
N THR A 20 -15.94 -4.78 -15.33
CA THR A 20 -14.80 -4.21 -14.60
C THR A 20 -13.75 -5.32 -14.35
N PRO A 21 -12.46 -5.10 -14.65
CA PRO A 21 -11.41 -6.11 -14.39
C PRO A 21 -11.40 -6.52 -12.91
N PRO A 22 -11.07 -7.77 -12.58
CA PRO A 22 -10.93 -8.19 -11.19
C PRO A 22 -9.94 -7.29 -10.43
N LEU A 23 -10.24 -7.01 -9.17
CA LEU A 23 -9.37 -6.25 -8.29
C LEU A 23 -8.13 -7.06 -7.86
N THR A 24 -7.08 -6.37 -7.50
CA THR A 24 -5.84 -6.92 -6.92
C THR A 24 -5.80 -6.63 -5.43
N ALA A 25 -5.47 -7.61 -4.62
CA ALA A 25 -5.31 -7.44 -3.17
C ALA A 25 -3.84 -7.61 -2.76
N HIS A 26 -3.37 -6.71 -1.92
CA HIS A 26 -2.05 -6.74 -1.28
C HIS A 26 -2.24 -6.76 0.24
N TRP A 27 -1.33 -7.45 0.93
CA TRP A 27 -1.27 -7.42 2.38
C TRP A 27 -0.32 -6.33 2.87
N PHE A 28 -0.06 -6.29 4.18
CA PHE A 28 0.87 -5.36 4.79
C PHE A 28 1.85 -6.11 5.69
N LEU A 29 3.14 -5.74 5.65
CA LEU A 29 4.19 -6.27 6.51
C LEU A 29 4.48 -5.28 7.64
N PRO A 30 4.21 -5.65 8.90
CA PRO A 30 4.41 -4.77 10.05
C PRO A 30 5.89 -4.77 10.50
N THR A 31 6.77 -4.15 9.74
CA THR A 31 8.21 -4.08 10.02
C THR A 31 8.57 -3.21 11.24
N TYR A 32 7.57 -2.78 11.98
CA TYR A 32 7.66 -2.08 13.27
C TYR A 32 7.17 -2.94 14.45
N GLY A 33 6.82 -4.19 14.19
CA GLY A 33 6.24 -5.12 15.16
C GLY A 33 4.73 -5.30 15.00
N ASP A 34 4.20 -6.29 15.69
CA ASP A 34 2.79 -6.69 15.63
C ASP A 34 2.26 -6.98 17.04
N SER A 35 0.94 -7.07 17.18
CA SER A 35 0.27 -7.39 18.43
C SER A 35 -1.18 -7.81 18.17
N ARG A 36 -1.80 -8.50 19.14
CA ARG A 36 -3.27 -8.70 19.16
C ARG A 36 -4.06 -7.44 19.51
N GLY A 37 -3.39 -6.41 20.05
CA GLY A 37 -3.92 -5.07 20.19
C GLY A 37 -3.43 -4.17 19.05
N LEU A 38 -3.89 -2.93 19.02
CA LEU A 38 -3.43 -1.95 18.05
C LEU A 38 -1.94 -1.61 18.28
N VAL A 39 -1.17 -1.53 17.22
CA VAL A 39 0.18 -0.98 17.25
C VAL A 39 0.13 0.43 16.68
N GLY A 40 0.36 1.39 17.56
CA GLY A 40 0.44 2.81 17.21
C GLY A 40 1.74 3.17 16.51
N GLY A 41 1.86 4.40 16.07
CA GLY A 41 3.07 4.95 15.45
C GLY A 41 2.88 5.38 14.00
N GLY A 42 3.96 5.39 13.25
CA GLY A 42 4.00 5.92 11.89
C GLY A 42 4.27 7.42 11.82
N HIS A 43 4.66 7.92 10.66
CA HIS A 43 4.88 9.35 10.39
C HIS A 43 5.74 10.08 11.46
N GLY A 44 6.96 9.57 11.71
CA GLY A 44 7.92 10.20 12.62
C GLY A 44 7.70 9.90 14.11
N MET A 45 6.82 8.97 14.43
CA MET A 45 6.51 8.55 15.79
C MET A 45 7.11 7.18 16.09
N ALA A 46 7.60 6.97 17.33
CA ALA A 46 8.00 5.65 17.77
C ALA A 46 6.81 4.70 17.78
N ALA A 47 7.02 3.46 17.36
CA ALA A 47 6.01 2.44 17.45
C ALA A 47 5.78 2.04 18.92
N ALA A 48 4.51 1.95 19.32
CA ALA A 48 4.09 1.46 20.62
C ALA A 48 2.94 0.47 20.42
N ALA A 49 2.96 -0.64 21.14
CA ALA A 49 1.95 -1.68 21.03
C ALA A 49 1.04 -1.69 22.25
N ALA A 50 -0.26 -1.79 22.01
CA ALA A 50 -1.21 -2.21 23.03
C ALA A 50 -1.20 -3.75 23.12
N GLY A 51 -1.08 -4.27 24.32
CA GLY A 51 -0.94 -5.72 24.56
C GLY A 51 0.49 -6.24 24.41
N THR A 52 0.64 -7.56 24.23
CA THR A 52 1.96 -8.22 24.12
C THR A 52 2.52 -8.03 22.72
N PRO A 53 3.66 -7.33 22.57
CA PRO A 53 4.26 -7.08 21.27
C PRO A 53 4.91 -8.36 20.70
N ARG A 54 4.91 -8.44 19.35
CA ARG A 54 5.66 -9.41 18.55
C ARG A 54 6.72 -8.66 17.78
N GLU A 55 7.98 -9.06 17.93
CA GLU A 55 9.09 -8.42 17.22
C GLU A 55 8.99 -8.61 15.69
N ALA A 56 9.43 -7.60 14.94
CA ALA A 56 9.52 -7.63 13.49
C ALA A 56 10.75 -8.43 13.00
N SER A 57 11.00 -9.62 13.59
CA SER A 57 12.06 -10.51 13.12
C SER A 57 11.76 -11.03 11.70
N ILE A 58 12.79 -11.34 10.94
CA ILE A 58 12.64 -11.95 9.59
C ILE A 58 11.81 -13.24 9.69
N GLY A 59 12.03 -14.07 10.74
CA GLY A 59 11.25 -15.30 10.94
C GLY A 59 9.75 -15.06 11.15
N TYR A 60 9.38 -13.98 11.86
CA TYR A 60 7.97 -13.63 12.06
C TYR A 60 7.36 -12.99 10.79
N LEU A 61 8.08 -12.06 10.16
CA LEU A 61 7.62 -11.43 8.92
C LEU A 61 7.49 -12.44 7.77
N ALA A 62 8.36 -13.48 7.73
CA ALA A 62 8.24 -14.58 6.78
C ALA A 62 6.95 -15.39 6.97
N GLN A 63 6.48 -15.58 8.21
CA GLN A 63 5.20 -16.26 8.46
C GLN A 63 4.05 -15.43 7.88
N ILE A 64 4.05 -14.10 8.06
CA ILE A 64 3.04 -13.20 7.48
C ILE A 64 3.10 -13.23 5.95
N ALA A 65 4.31 -13.16 5.37
CA ALA A 65 4.50 -13.21 3.92
C ALA A 65 3.95 -14.51 3.32
N ARG A 66 4.25 -15.65 3.94
CA ARG A 66 3.74 -16.96 3.52
C ARG A 66 2.24 -17.08 3.70
N ALA A 67 1.67 -16.56 4.80
CA ALA A 67 0.22 -16.54 5.00
C ALA A 67 -0.46 -15.75 3.90
N ALA A 68 0.00 -14.53 3.60
CA ALA A 68 -0.51 -13.71 2.51
C ALA A 68 -0.42 -14.43 1.14
N GLU A 69 0.72 -15.09 0.88
CA GLU A 69 0.93 -15.86 -0.34
C GLU A 69 -0.04 -17.06 -0.45
N THR A 70 -0.26 -17.77 0.66
CA THR A 70 -1.15 -18.94 0.75
C THR A 70 -2.59 -18.57 0.41
N VAL A 71 -3.10 -17.50 1.01
CA VAL A 71 -4.49 -17.08 0.80
C VAL A 71 -4.71 -16.24 -0.46
N GLY A 72 -3.67 -16.01 -1.26
CA GLY A 72 -3.79 -15.48 -2.61
C GLY A 72 -3.62 -13.99 -2.76
N PHE A 73 -3.00 -13.28 -1.81
CA PHE A 73 -2.58 -11.90 -2.04
C PHE A 73 -1.50 -11.83 -3.13
N GLU A 74 -1.56 -10.80 -3.95
CA GLU A 74 -0.59 -10.55 -5.02
C GLU A 74 0.76 -10.07 -4.46
N GLY A 75 0.73 -9.26 -3.41
CA GLY A 75 1.93 -8.69 -2.81
C GLY A 75 1.70 -8.22 -1.39
N ALA A 76 2.74 -7.62 -0.79
CA ALA A 76 2.67 -7.01 0.53
C ALA A 76 3.40 -5.67 0.57
N LEU A 77 2.74 -4.65 1.12
CA LEU A 77 3.33 -3.33 1.34
C LEU A 77 4.22 -3.37 2.58
N THR A 78 5.45 -2.87 2.42
CA THR A 78 6.43 -2.70 3.49
C THR A 78 6.64 -1.21 3.72
N PRO A 79 6.38 -0.69 4.93
CA PRO A 79 6.49 0.75 5.23
C PRO A 79 7.94 1.22 5.28
N THR A 80 8.14 2.54 5.29
CA THR A 80 9.44 3.20 5.48
C THR A 80 9.34 4.30 6.53
N GLY A 81 10.33 4.38 7.40
CA GLY A 81 10.45 5.40 8.44
C GLY A 81 11.46 4.99 9.50
N ALA A 82 11.89 5.95 10.34
CA ALA A 82 12.80 5.67 11.45
C ALA A 82 12.21 4.78 12.55
N TRP A 83 10.91 4.53 12.47
CA TRP A 83 10.12 3.75 13.43
C TRP A 83 9.91 2.29 13.03
N CYS A 84 10.51 1.85 11.91
CA CYS A 84 10.40 0.48 11.39
C CYS A 84 11.73 0.03 10.77
N GLU A 85 11.86 -1.27 10.50
CA GLU A 85 13.01 -1.83 9.79
C GLU A 85 13.09 -1.28 8.36
N ASP A 86 14.31 -1.22 7.79
CA ASP A 86 14.53 -0.77 6.41
C ASP A 86 13.78 -1.66 5.41
N ALA A 87 12.98 -1.04 4.55
CA ALA A 87 12.10 -1.77 3.64
C ALA A 87 12.86 -2.54 2.56
N TRP A 88 13.97 -2.01 2.03
CA TRP A 88 14.76 -2.69 1.00
C TRP A 88 15.46 -3.93 1.54
N LEU A 89 16.14 -3.80 2.69
CA LEU A 89 16.87 -4.91 3.30
C LEU A 89 15.92 -5.99 3.78
N THR A 90 14.84 -5.61 4.47
CA THR A 90 13.83 -6.56 4.97
C THR A 90 13.20 -7.34 3.82
N THR A 91 12.76 -6.65 2.76
CA THR A 91 12.10 -7.35 1.64
C THR A 91 13.06 -8.17 0.79
N ALA A 92 14.32 -7.75 0.65
CA ALA A 92 15.35 -8.58 -0.01
C ALA A 92 15.57 -9.91 0.72
N MET A 93 15.56 -9.90 2.06
CA MET A 93 15.63 -11.13 2.88
C MET A 93 14.36 -11.97 2.74
N LEU A 94 13.17 -11.33 2.80
CA LEU A 94 11.88 -12.02 2.68
C LEU A 94 11.63 -12.58 1.27
N ALA A 95 12.26 -12.03 0.24
CA ALA A 95 12.17 -12.56 -1.11
C ALA A 95 12.76 -13.98 -1.23
N ALA A 96 13.68 -14.36 -0.34
CA ALA A 96 14.20 -15.74 -0.25
C ALA A 96 13.28 -16.66 0.57
N GLU A 97 12.35 -16.11 1.35
CA GLU A 97 11.46 -16.84 2.26
C GLU A 97 10.05 -17.06 1.66
N SER A 98 9.80 -16.55 0.45
CA SER A 98 8.54 -16.67 -0.28
C SER A 98 8.80 -16.96 -1.76
N GLU A 99 7.81 -17.51 -2.47
CA GLU A 99 8.00 -17.95 -3.86
C GLU A 99 7.43 -16.97 -4.88
N ARG A 100 6.26 -16.37 -4.60
CA ARG A 100 5.48 -15.58 -5.55
C ARG A 100 5.11 -14.19 -5.06
N LEU A 101 5.02 -14.01 -3.74
CA LEU A 101 4.58 -12.74 -3.16
C LEU A 101 5.44 -11.59 -3.69
N LYS A 102 4.78 -10.56 -4.24
CA LYS A 102 5.44 -9.33 -4.62
C LYS A 102 5.63 -8.42 -3.41
N PHE A 103 6.64 -7.60 -3.45
CA PHE A 103 6.96 -6.67 -2.37
C PHE A 103 6.78 -5.24 -2.84
N LEU A 104 5.79 -4.54 -2.27
CA LEU A 104 5.56 -3.12 -2.47
C LEU A 104 6.45 -2.35 -1.49
N VAL A 105 7.67 -2.08 -1.94
CA VAL A 105 8.74 -1.51 -1.13
C VAL A 105 8.59 0.00 -1.04
N ALA A 106 8.31 0.50 0.15
CA ALA A 106 8.26 1.95 0.38
C ALA A 106 9.66 2.52 0.59
N PHE A 107 9.95 3.65 -0.05
CA PHE A 107 11.20 4.38 0.16
C PHE A 107 11.03 5.87 -0.09
N ARG A 108 12.01 6.66 0.35
CA ARG A 108 12.00 8.13 0.20
C ARG A 108 13.09 8.58 -0.78
N PRO A 109 12.74 9.33 -1.85
CA PRO A 109 13.70 10.08 -2.65
C PRO A 109 14.51 11.02 -1.75
N GLY A 110 15.84 11.03 -1.89
CA GLY A 110 16.74 11.81 -1.06
C GLY A 110 17.54 11.01 -0.03
N GLY A 111 17.08 9.82 0.38
CA GLY A 111 17.88 8.90 1.18
C GLY A 111 18.96 8.17 0.38
N VAL A 112 18.71 7.99 -0.93
CA VAL A 112 19.64 7.40 -1.91
C VAL A 112 19.60 8.22 -3.20
N SER A 113 20.68 8.16 -4.01
CA SER A 113 20.65 8.79 -5.34
C SER A 113 19.68 8.07 -6.29
N PRO A 114 19.12 8.75 -7.28
CA PRO A 114 18.21 8.11 -8.24
C PRO A 114 18.90 6.99 -9.05
N THR A 115 20.18 7.15 -9.37
CA THR A 115 20.96 6.10 -10.06
C THR A 115 21.10 4.84 -9.19
N LEU A 116 21.40 5.02 -7.89
CA LEU A 116 21.49 3.88 -6.97
C LEU A 116 20.12 3.21 -6.78
N ALA A 117 19.06 3.99 -6.61
CA ALA A 117 17.71 3.44 -6.47
C ALA A 117 17.28 2.66 -7.73
N ALA A 118 17.57 3.19 -8.94
CA ALA A 118 17.32 2.49 -10.18
C ALA A 118 18.10 1.17 -10.27
N GLN A 119 19.37 1.16 -9.83
CA GLN A 119 20.21 -0.04 -9.78
C GLN A 119 19.68 -1.06 -8.76
N MET A 120 19.30 -0.62 -7.56
CA MET A 120 18.70 -1.46 -6.51
C MET A 120 17.42 -2.11 -7.03
N GLY A 121 16.52 -1.32 -7.62
CA GLY A 121 15.27 -1.81 -8.20
C GLY A 121 15.49 -2.83 -9.31
N ALA A 122 16.43 -2.58 -10.23
CA ALA A 122 16.79 -3.52 -11.28
C ALA A 122 17.40 -4.83 -10.72
N THR A 123 18.22 -4.72 -9.67
CA THR A 123 18.83 -5.88 -8.99
C THR A 123 17.77 -6.73 -8.32
N PHE A 124 16.91 -6.09 -7.50
CA PHE A 124 15.82 -6.77 -6.80
C PHE A 124 14.90 -7.49 -7.81
N GLN A 125 14.49 -6.81 -8.88
CA GLN A 125 13.59 -7.34 -9.90
C GLN A 125 14.14 -8.60 -10.55
N ARG A 126 15.41 -8.59 -10.96
CA ARG A 126 16.04 -9.75 -11.59
C ARG A 126 16.23 -10.92 -10.63
N HIS A 127 16.67 -10.67 -9.39
CA HIS A 127 16.93 -11.74 -8.43
C HIS A 127 15.67 -12.31 -7.77
N SER A 128 14.58 -11.53 -7.73
CA SER A 128 13.30 -12.01 -7.23
C SER A 128 12.38 -12.59 -8.31
N GLY A 129 12.76 -12.56 -9.59
CA GLY A 129 11.90 -13.02 -10.68
C GLY A 129 10.70 -12.11 -10.94
N GLY A 130 10.90 -10.79 -10.85
CA GLY A 130 9.85 -9.82 -11.19
C GLY A 130 8.91 -9.45 -10.03
N ARG A 131 9.35 -9.58 -8.77
CA ARG A 131 8.48 -9.41 -7.59
C ARG A 131 8.60 -8.04 -6.89
N LEU A 132 9.24 -7.05 -7.52
CA LEU A 132 9.32 -5.69 -6.98
C LEU A 132 8.16 -4.82 -7.46
N LEU A 133 7.51 -4.16 -6.53
CA LEU A 133 6.64 -3.00 -6.71
C LEU A 133 7.24 -1.85 -5.91
N VAL A 134 7.26 -0.63 -6.44
CA VAL A 134 7.94 0.49 -5.80
C VAL A 134 6.93 1.49 -5.27
N ASN A 135 6.91 1.74 -3.95
CA ASN A 135 6.05 2.75 -3.33
C ASN A 135 6.88 3.98 -2.92
N VAL A 136 6.74 5.06 -3.65
CA VAL A 136 7.48 6.30 -3.40
C VAL A 136 6.76 7.15 -2.36
N VAL A 137 7.46 7.52 -1.29
CA VAL A 137 6.95 8.31 -0.17
C VAL A 137 7.75 9.60 -0.07
N THR A 138 7.15 10.75 -0.39
CA THR A 138 7.86 12.05 -0.29
C THR A 138 8.20 12.42 1.16
N GLY A 139 7.38 11.97 2.11
CA GLY A 139 7.52 12.29 3.54
C GLY A 139 6.77 13.57 3.94
N GLY A 140 6.02 13.49 5.02
CA GLY A 140 5.17 14.58 5.52
C GLY A 140 5.52 15.10 6.91
N GLU A 141 6.56 14.52 7.55
CA GLU A 141 6.95 14.85 8.92
C GLU A 141 8.30 15.57 8.96
N PRO A 142 8.31 16.91 9.14
CA PRO A 142 9.54 17.69 9.06
C PRO A 142 10.64 17.25 10.04
N THR A 143 10.26 16.82 11.25
CA THR A 143 11.20 16.34 12.26
C THR A 143 11.90 15.05 11.81
N GLU A 144 11.15 14.12 11.26
CA GLU A 144 11.71 12.86 10.74
C GLU A 144 12.60 13.11 9.52
N GLN A 145 12.17 14.01 8.60
CA GLN A 145 12.99 14.36 7.43
C GLN A 145 14.36 14.92 7.85
N ARG A 146 14.36 15.87 8.79
CA ARG A 146 15.61 16.43 9.32
C ARG A 146 16.49 15.40 10.03
N ALA A 147 15.89 14.42 10.70
CA ALA A 147 16.63 13.32 11.32
C ALA A 147 17.35 12.43 10.28
N TYR A 148 16.82 12.35 9.06
CA TYR A 148 17.48 11.71 7.92
C TYR A 148 18.42 12.64 7.13
N GLY A 149 18.66 13.86 7.61
CA GLY A 149 19.51 14.84 6.92
C GLY A 149 18.81 15.60 5.79
N ASP A 150 17.49 15.49 5.67
CA ASP A 150 16.69 16.18 4.66
C ASP A 150 16.08 17.46 5.24
N PHE A 151 16.60 18.60 4.79
CA PHE A 151 16.20 19.94 5.24
C PHE A 151 15.33 20.67 4.21
N LEU A 152 14.95 20.03 3.11
CA LEU A 152 14.10 20.64 2.09
C LEU A 152 12.69 20.92 2.62
N GLY A 153 12.11 22.01 2.14
CA GLY A 153 10.69 22.31 2.33
C GLY A 153 9.79 21.28 1.63
N LYS A 154 8.49 21.30 1.97
CA LYS A 154 7.54 20.32 1.44
C LYS A 154 7.48 20.32 -0.09
N ASP A 155 7.38 21.48 -0.73
CA ASP A 155 7.23 21.57 -2.18
C ASP A 155 8.54 21.21 -2.88
N GLU A 156 9.70 21.60 -2.32
CA GLU A 156 11.02 21.20 -2.82
C GLU A 156 11.20 19.66 -2.79
N ARG A 157 10.68 18.99 -1.76
CA ARG A 157 10.67 17.50 -1.71
C ARG A 157 9.82 16.89 -2.82
N TYR A 158 8.71 17.53 -3.23
CA TYR A 158 7.93 17.08 -4.39
C TYR A 158 8.65 17.34 -5.71
N THR A 159 9.31 18.51 -5.87
CA THR A 159 10.19 18.78 -7.03
C THR A 159 11.26 17.69 -7.14
N ARG A 160 11.99 17.43 -6.04
CA ARG A 160 12.97 16.34 -5.99
C ARG A 160 12.37 14.98 -6.35
N THR A 161 11.19 14.67 -5.87
CA THR A 161 10.51 13.40 -6.17
C THR A 161 10.22 13.26 -7.65
N GLY A 162 9.76 14.32 -8.31
CA GLY A 162 9.51 14.34 -9.76
C GLY A 162 10.79 14.13 -10.57
N GLU A 163 11.84 14.89 -10.27
CA GLU A 163 13.15 14.79 -10.93
C GLU A 163 13.80 13.42 -10.69
N PHE A 164 13.70 12.90 -9.48
CA PHE A 164 14.18 11.57 -9.11
C PHE A 164 13.49 10.47 -9.93
N LEU A 165 12.17 10.53 -10.06
CA LEU A 165 11.41 9.56 -10.84
C LEU A 165 11.67 9.68 -12.35
N ASP A 166 11.91 10.89 -12.86
CA ASP A 166 12.34 11.07 -14.24
C ASP A 166 13.63 10.30 -14.52
N VAL A 167 14.65 10.51 -13.68
CA VAL A 167 15.94 9.81 -13.83
C VAL A 167 15.75 8.29 -13.71
N VAL A 168 15.03 7.81 -12.70
CA VAL A 168 14.83 6.37 -12.46
C VAL A 168 14.13 5.72 -13.65
N ARG A 169 13.06 6.31 -14.17
CA ARG A 169 12.30 5.74 -15.30
C ARG A 169 13.12 5.69 -16.58
N ARG A 170 13.87 6.75 -16.87
CA ARG A 170 14.74 6.81 -18.05
C ARG A 170 15.89 5.80 -17.96
N LEU A 171 16.48 5.61 -16.78
CA LEU A 171 17.49 4.58 -16.54
C LEU A 171 16.89 3.17 -16.72
N TRP A 172 15.67 2.91 -16.27
CA TRP A 172 15.00 1.62 -16.47
C TRP A 172 14.61 1.39 -17.94
N ALA A 173 14.41 2.47 -18.71
CA ALA A 173 14.22 2.38 -20.16
C ALA A 173 15.53 2.15 -20.94
N GLY A 174 16.69 2.15 -20.26
CA GLY A 174 18.00 1.92 -20.87
C GLY A 174 18.70 3.18 -21.40
N GLU A 175 18.18 4.35 -21.07
CA GLU A 175 18.80 5.61 -21.47
C GLU A 175 20.10 5.89 -20.68
N GLN A 176 21.02 6.64 -21.31
CA GLN A 176 22.06 7.36 -20.59
C GLN A 176 21.48 8.73 -20.19
N VAL A 177 21.49 9.04 -18.88
CA VAL A 177 20.81 10.20 -18.34
C VAL A 177 21.80 11.23 -17.82
N THR A 178 21.66 12.46 -18.29
CA THR A 178 22.21 13.66 -17.67
C THR A 178 21.04 14.56 -17.33
N LEU A 179 20.95 14.99 -16.09
CA LEU A 179 19.94 15.92 -15.59
C LEU A 179 20.63 16.95 -14.67
N ASP A 180 20.43 18.23 -14.97
CA ASP A 180 20.79 19.37 -14.11
C ASP A 180 19.50 20.03 -13.63
N GLY A 181 18.84 19.37 -12.66
CA GLY A 181 17.56 19.78 -12.09
C GLY A 181 17.73 20.76 -10.94
N GLU A 182 16.63 21.12 -10.30
CA GLU A 182 16.62 22.00 -9.13
C GLU A 182 17.15 21.28 -7.88
N GLN A 183 16.84 20.00 -7.76
CA GLN A 183 17.11 19.19 -6.56
C GLN A 183 17.90 17.90 -6.87
N VAL A 184 17.96 17.49 -8.14
CA VAL A 184 18.64 16.27 -8.58
C VAL A 184 19.62 16.58 -9.69
N HIS A 185 20.90 16.25 -9.48
CA HIS A 185 21.96 16.42 -10.46
C HIS A 185 22.62 15.06 -10.73
N VAL A 186 22.62 14.63 -12.00
CA VAL A 186 23.29 13.42 -12.47
C VAL A 186 23.94 13.68 -13.82
N GLU A 187 25.12 13.11 -14.06
CA GLU A 187 25.84 13.23 -15.34
C GLU A 187 26.22 11.84 -15.86
N GLY A 188 25.78 11.52 -17.09
CA GLY A 188 26.12 10.28 -17.78
C GLY A 188 25.67 9.01 -17.06
N ALA A 189 24.65 9.07 -16.21
CA ALA A 189 24.15 7.91 -15.46
C ALA A 189 23.58 6.87 -16.44
N GLN A 190 23.92 5.60 -16.24
CA GLN A 190 23.45 4.49 -17.06
C GLN A 190 23.43 3.18 -16.27
N LEU A 191 22.44 2.31 -16.52
CA LEU A 191 22.40 0.97 -15.99
C LEU A 191 22.98 -0.04 -16.99
N GLN A 192 23.86 -0.92 -16.54
CA GLN A 192 24.41 -2.01 -17.34
C GLN A 192 23.41 -3.19 -17.47
N ARG A 193 22.49 -3.31 -16.52
CA ARG A 193 21.48 -4.37 -16.51
C ARG A 193 20.13 -3.75 -16.13
N LEU A 194 19.17 -3.87 -17.04
CA LEU A 194 17.84 -3.35 -16.88
C LEU A 194 16.96 -4.27 -16.03
N PRO A 195 15.92 -3.74 -15.39
CA PRO A 195 14.88 -4.55 -14.76
C PRO A 195 14.00 -5.22 -15.84
N ASP A 196 13.57 -6.45 -15.60
CA ASP A 196 12.61 -7.16 -16.42
C ASP A 196 11.70 -8.02 -15.51
N PRO A 197 10.37 -7.72 -15.47
CA PRO A 197 9.71 -6.53 -16.04
C PRO A 197 10.12 -5.22 -15.32
N VAL A 198 9.84 -4.06 -15.92
CA VAL A 198 10.03 -2.77 -15.25
C VAL A 198 9.09 -2.68 -14.03
N PRO A 199 9.60 -2.35 -12.83
CA PRO A 199 8.77 -2.26 -11.64
C PRO A 199 7.73 -1.14 -11.77
N PRO A 200 6.43 -1.38 -11.48
CA PRO A 200 5.45 -0.32 -11.42
C PRO A 200 5.71 0.59 -10.22
N VAL A 201 5.43 1.88 -10.42
CA VAL A 201 5.60 2.93 -9.41
C VAL A 201 4.25 3.27 -8.78
N TYR A 202 4.17 3.09 -7.48
CA TYR A 202 3.05 3.47 -6.62
C TYR A 202 3.43 4.76 -5.89
N PHE A 203 2.44 5.60 -5.68
CA PHE A 203 2.64 6.87 -5.00
C PHE A 203 1.31 7.39 -4.47
N GLY A 204 1.32 8.10 -3.35
CA GLY A 204 0.15 8.75 -2.78
C GLY A 204 0.46 10.16 -2.29
N GLY A 205 -0.54 10.98 -2.27
CA GLY A 205 -0.44 12.36 -1.76
C GLY A 205 -1.66 13.17 -2.19
N SER A 206 -2.07 14.11 -1.33
CA SER A 206 -3.31 14.87 -1.52
C SER A 206 -3.07 16.38 -1.71
N SER A 207 -1.82 16.81 -1.92
CA SER A 207 -1.49 18.21 -2.24
C SER A 207 -1.42 18.41 -3.76
N PRO A 208 -1.57 19.66 -4.27
CA PRO A 208 -1.39 19.96 -5.70
C PRO A 208 -0.05 19.42 -6.25
N ALA A 209 1.06 19.69 -5.57
CA ALA A 209 2.38 19.20 -5.98
C ALA A 209 2.46 17.66 -6.04
N ALA A 210 1.75 16.95 -5.14
CA ALA A 210 1.64 15.49 -5.24
C ALA A 210 0.85 15.04 -6.48
N GLY A 211 -0.21 15.77 -6.84
CA GLY A 211 -0.98 15.52 -8.06
C GLY A 211 -0.13 15.63 -9.31
N ASP A 212 0.73 16.64 -9.41
CA ASP A 212 1.64 16.84 -10.53
C ASP A 212 2.65 15.68 -10.68
N VAL A 213 3.23 15.21 -9.58
CA VAL A 213 4.13 14.04 -9.58
C VAL A 213 3.36 12.79 -10.00
N ALA A 214 2.15 12.59 -9.46
CA ALA A 214 1.33 11.43 -9.78
C ALA A 214 0.99 11.39 -11.27
N ALA A 215 0.55 12.50 -11.83
CA ALA A 215 0.17 12.62 -13.25
C ALA A 215 1.32 12.27 -14.19
N LYS A 216 2.55 12.66 -13.86
CA LYS A 216 3.74 12.49 -14.72
C LYS A 216 4.40 11.13 -14.61
N HIS A 217 4.49 10.56 -13.39
CA HIS A 217 5.44 9.50 -13.12
C HIS A 217 4.83 8.22 -12.51
N VAL A 218 3.55 8.21 -12.12
CA VAL A 218 2.98 7.13 -11.31
C VAL A 218 2.15 6.16 -12.16
N ASP A 219 2.22 4.88 -11.87
CA ASP A 219 1.41 3.84 -12.50
C ASP A 219 0.18 3.50 -11.66
N VAL A 220 0.30 3.59 -10.32
CA VAL A 220 -0.79 3.37 -9.36
C VAL A 220 -0.80 4.47 -8.32
N TYR A 221 -1.85 5.28 -8.31
CA TYR A 221 -2.06 6.27 -7.27
C TYR A 221 -2.74 5.63 -6.07
N LEU A 222 -2.06 5.64 -4.91
CA LEU A 222 -2.59 5.11 -3.65
C LEU A 222 -3.26 6.21 -2.83
N THR A 223 -4.55 6.02 -2.51
CA THR A 223 -5.22 6.84 -1.50
C THR A 223 -5.36 6.08 -0.18
N TRP A 224 -5.67 6.79 0.89
CA TRP A 224 -6.08 6.18 2.15
C TRP A 224 -7.59 5.99 2.18
N GLY A 225 -8.08 5.12 3.08
CA GLY A 225 -9.48 4.77 3.23
C GLY A 225 -10.34 5.91 3.78
N GLU A 226 -10.59 6.91 2.97
CA GLU A 226 -11.61 7.93 3.22
C GLU A 226 -13.01 7.40 2.85
N PRO A 227 -14.10 8.03 3.30
CA PRO A 227 -15.44 7.70 2.82
C PRO A 227 -15.54 7.68 1.28
N PRO A 228 -16.37 6.81 0.68
CA PRO A 228 -16.43 6.57 -0.76
C PRO A 228 -16.55 7.85 -1.61
N ALA A 229 -17.35 8.83 -1.17
CA ALA A 229 -17.50 10.10 -1.88
C ALA A 229 -16.17 10.88 -1.99
N GLN A 230 -15.39 10.93 -0.91
CA GLN A 230 -14.09 11.62 -0.89
C GLN A 230 -13.04 10.89 -1.73
N VAL A 231 -13.12 9.56 -1.81
CA VAL A 231 -12.26 8.76 -2.69
C VAL A 231 -12.61 9.02 -4.15
N ALA A 232 -13.89 9.10 -4.49
CA ALA A 232 -14.35 9.43 -5.84
C ALA A 232 -13.81 10.80 -6.32
N GLU A 233 -13.86 11.82 -5.48
CA GLU A 233 -13.28 13.15 -5.78
C GLU A 233 -11.79 13.08 -6.10
N LYS A 234 -11.02 12.29 -5.33
CA LYS A 234 -9.58 12.09 -5.58
C LYS A 234 -9.30 11.37 -6.89
N ILE A 235 -10.09 10.34 -7.18
CA ILE A 235 -9.97 9.60 -8.44
C ILE A 235 -10.17 10.55 -9.62
N GLU A 236 -11.24 11.34 -9.62
CA GLU A 236 -11.52 12.29 -10.68
C GLU A 236 -10.42 13.36 -10.81
N TRP A 237 -9.94 13.89 -9.69
CA TRP A 237 -8.86 14.86 -9.68
C TRP A 237 -7.59 14.32 -10.36
N ILE A 238 -7.09 13.15 -9.90
CA ILE A 238 -5.85 12.56 -10.44
C ILE A 238 -6.04 12.09 -11.87
N ARG A 239 -7.20 11.53 -12.21
CA ARG A 239 -7.54 11.12 -13.58
C ARG A 239 -7.48 12.30 -14.53
N GLY A 240 -8.04 13.44 -14.14
CA GLY A 240 -8.00 14.67 -14.94
C GLY A 240 -6.57 15.18 -15.17
N LEU A 241 -5.73 15.19 -14.13
CA LEU A 241 -4.32 15.59 -14.24
C LEU A 241 -3.51 14.63 -15.12
N ALA A 242 -3.71 13.33 -15.00
CA ALA A 242 -3.02 12.32 -15.80
C ALA A 242 -3.45 12.40 -17.28
N ALA A 243 -4.74 12.55 -17.55
CA ALA A 243 -5.28 12.73 -18.91
C ALA A 243 -4.69 13.96 -19.60
N ALA A 244 -4.49 15.07 -18.88
CA ALA A 244 -3.82 16.26 -19.40
C ALA A 244 -2.35 16.02 -19.79
N GLN A 245 -1.72 14.95 -19.26
CA GLN A 245 -0.38 14.48 -19.64
C GLN A 245 -0.42 13.33 -20.68
N GLY A 246 -1.60 13.00 -21.21
CA GLY A 246 -1.77 11.88 -22.14
C GLY A 246 -1.54 10.51 -21.49
N ARG A 247 -1.74 10.38 -20.16
CA ARG A 247 -1.47 9.16 -19.40
C ARG A 247 -2.74 8.65 -18.72
N GLU A 248 -2.73 7.35 -18.46
CA GLU A 248 -3.68 6.67 -17.59
C GLU A 248 -2.96 6.25 -16.31
N VAL A 249 -3.66 6.38 -15.17
CA VAL A 249 -3.18 5.98 -13.85
C VAL A 249 -4.22 5.05 -13.23
N ARG A 250 -3.78 3.91 -12.71
CA ARG A 250 -4.62 3.02 -11.90
C ARG A 250 -4.75 3.56 -10.48
N PHE A 251 -5.77 3.13 -9.76
CA PHE A 251 -6.03 3.61 -8.41
C PHE A 251 -6.01 2.46 -7.41
N GLY A 252 -5.35 2.71 -6.29
CA GLY A 252 -5.33 1.82 -5.15
C GLY A 252 -5.76 2.52 -3.87
N ILE A 253 -6.18 1.73 -2.87
CA ILE A 253 -6.61 2.22 -1.57
C ILE A 253 -5.95 1.43 -0.44
N ARG A 254 -5.54 2.12 0.63
CA ARG A 254 -4.99 1.52 1.84
C ARG A 254 -6.04 1.54 2.95
N LEU A 255 -6.40 0.36 3.46
CA LEU A 255 -7.40 0.15 4.52
C LEU A 255 -6.93 -0.91 5.52
N HIS A 256 -7.35 -0.78 6.77
CA HIS A 256 -7.37 -1.91 7.69
C HIS A 256 -8.67 -2.69 7.52
N VAL A 257 -8.72 -3.92 8.03
CA VAL A 257 -9.89 -4.79 7.99
C VAL A 257 -10.05 -5.50 9.32
N ILE A 258 -11.26 -5.56 9.83
CA ILE A 258 -11.68 -6.37 10.97
C ILE A 258 -12.92 -7.12 10.51
N THR A 259 -12.77 -8.38 10.15
CA THR A 259 -13.86 -9.19 9.60
C THR A 259 -14.02 -10.50 10.35
N ARG A 260 -15.27 -10.92 10.56
CA ARG A 260 -15.64 -12.18 11.24
C ARG A 260 -16.85 -12.79 10.51
N ASP A 261 -17.26 -13.98 10.94
CA ASP A 261 -18.46 -14.65 10.39
C ASP A 261 -19.75 -13.81 10.54
N THR A 262 -19.82 -12.98 11.57
CA THR A 262 -20.95 -12.08 11.84
C THR A 262 -20.50 -10.65 12.07
N ALA A 263 -21.37 -9.69 11.75
CA ALA A 263 -21.14 -8.27 12.03
C ALA A 263 -20.89 -8.01 13.52
N ASP A 264 -21.72 -8.58 14.41
CA ASP A 264 -21.58 -8.42 15.85
C ASP A 264 -20.21 -8.86 16.38
N ALA A 265 -19.69 -9.98 15.88
CA ALA A 265 -18.37 -10.48 16.26
C ALA A 265 -17.24 -9.56 15.76
N ALA A 266 -17.38 -9.00 14.57
CA ALA A 266 -16.40 -8.04 14.01
C ALA A 266 -16.41 -6.72 14.80
N TRP A 267 -17.58 -6.16 15.10
CA TRP A 267 -17.71 -4.94 15.90
C TRP A 267 -17.26 -5.14 17.36
N ALA A 268 -17.53 -6.31 17.95
CA ALA A 268 -16.99 -6.67 19.26
C ALA A 268 -15.44 -6.71 19.27
N GLN A 269 -14.84 -7.19 18.19
CA GLN A 269 -13.38 -7.16 18.01
C GLN A 269 -12.86 -5.71 17.88
N ALA A 270 -13.53 -4.83 17.14
CA ALA A 270 -13.16 -3.43 17.04
C ALA A 270 -13.24 -2.73 18.40
N GLU A 271 -14.30 -2.99 19.18
CA GLU A 271 -14.46 -2.49 20.55
C GLU A 271 -13.37 -2.99 21.49
N GLU A 272 -12.97 -4.27 21.38
CA GLU A 272 -11.88 -4.84 22.19
C GLU A 272 -10.53 -4.23 21.86
N LEU A 273 -10.24 -4.01 20.56
CA LEU A 273 -9.04 -3.31 20.11
C LEU A 273 -8.99 -1.88 20.65
N LEU A 274 -10.11 -1.16 20.62
CA LEU A 274 -10.21 0.21 21.12
C LEU A 274 -10.03 0.26 22.64
N ARG A 275 -10.70 -0.62 23.37
CA ARG A 275 -10.61 -0.72 24.83
C ARG A 275 -9.19 -1.02 25.32
N GLY A 276 -8.41 -1.76 24.52
CA GLY A 276 -7.01 -2.07 24.81
C GLY A 276 -6.06 -0.89 24.70
N VAL A 277 -6.48 0.27 24.17
CA VAL A 277 -5.62 1.44 23.93
C VAL A 277 -5.67 2.40 25.12
N PRO A 278 -4.52 2.68 25.79
CA PRO A 278 -4.47 3.69 26.85
C PRO A 278 -4.80 5.10 26.33
N ALA A 279 -5.55 5.88 27.12
CA ALA A 279 -5.92 7.25 26.75
C ALA A 279 -4.69 8.15 26.52
N GLU A 280 -3.66 7.98 27.34
CA GLU A 280 -2.39 8.73 27.24
C GLU A 280 -1.69 8.44 25.90
N MET A 281 -1.81 7.22 25.39
CA MET A 281 -1.28 6.86 24.06
C MET A 281 -2.03 7.60 22.95
N ILE A 282 -3.36 7.69 23.04
CA ILE A 282 -4.18 8.47 22.09
C ILE A 282 -3.74 9.94 22.11
N GLU A 283 -3.68 10.55 23.29
CA GLU A 283 -3.29 11.96 23.43
C GLU A 283 -1.90 12.24 22.84
N GLN A 284 -0.91 11.40 23.16
CA GLN A 284 0.45 11.53 22.66
C GLN A 284 0.52 11.42 21.13
N VAL A 285 -0.17 10.43 20.55
CA VAL A 285 -0.19 10.22 19.11
C VAL A 285 -0.91 11.37 18.41
N GLN A 286 -2.09 11.80 18.89
CA GLN A 286 -2.83 12.90 18.28
C GLN A 286 -2.07 14.23 18.37
N ALA A 287 -1.36 14.50 19.47
CA ALA A 287 -0.46 15.65 19.59
C ALA A 287 0.70 15.59 18.58
N GLY A 288 1.23 14.41 18.29
CA GLY A 288 2.22 14.18 17.23
C GLY A 288 1.63 14.48 15.85
N LEU A 289 0.53 13.83 15.50
CA LEU A 289 -0.09 13.93 14.18
C LEU A 289 -0.64 15.33 13.86
N SER A 290 -0.93 16.15 14.89
CA SER A 290 -1.37 17.53 14.68
C SER A 290 -0.31 18.44 14.05
N ARG A 291 0.97 18.06 14.14
CA ARG A 291 2.12 18.81 13.56
C ARG A 291 2.45 18.39 12.12
N SER A 292 1.76 17.38 11.60
CA SER A 292 2.01 16.88 10.25
C SER A 292 1.65 17.91 9.17
N GLU A 293 2.55 18.11 8.20
CA GLU A 293 2.31 18.92 7.00
C GLU A 293 1.53 18.16 5.92
N SER A 294 1.27 16.86 6.14
CA SER A 294 0.56 16.02 5.17
C SER A 294 -0.93 16.36 5.10
N VAL A 295 -1.38 16.78 3.92
CA VAL A 295 -2.82 17.01 3.64
C VAL A 295 -3.61 15.72 3.85
N GLY A 296 -3.07 14.55 3.44
CA GLY A 296 -3.71 13.26 3.69
C GLY A 296 -3.89 12.97 5.18
N GLN A 297 -2.87 13.28 6.01
CA GLN A 297 -2.96 13.12 7.46
C GLN A 297 -4.01 14.04 8.10
N GLN A 298 -4.09 15.27 7.63
CA GLN A 298 -5.12 16.22 8.09
C GLN A 298 -6.53 15.70 7.75
N ARG A 299 -6.73 15.16 6.54
CA ARG A 299 -8.00 14.54 6.12
C ARG A 299 -8.35 13.31 6.97
N MET A 300 -7.40 12.43 7.27
CA MET A 300 -7.65 11.30 8.17
C MET A 300 -8.04 11.75 9.59
N ARG A 301 -7.35 12.75 10.13
CA ARG A 301 -7.67 13.29 11.45
C ARG A 301 -9.06 13.95 11.50
N SER A 302 -9.52 14.52 10.41
CA SER A 302 -10.87 15.14 10.36
C SER A 302 -12.01 14.14 10.40
N LEU A 303 -11.73 12.84 10.28
CA LEU A 303 -12.74 11.78 10.37
C LEU A 303 -13.17 11.47 11.81
N HIS A 304 -12.43 11.92 12.83
CA HIS A 304 -12.74 11.68 14.25
C HIS A 304 -12.38 12.89 15.12
N SER A 305 -12.96 12.95 16.33
CA SER A 305 -12.72 14.05 17.28
C SER A 305 -11.40 13.93 18.06
N GLY A 306 -10.71 12.79 17.96
CA GLY A 306 -9.46 12.54 18.70
C GLY A 306 -9.63 12.14 20.16
N GLY A 307 -10.87 12.00 20.64
CA GLY A 307 -11.18 11.60 22.01
C GLY A 307 -11.47 10.09 22.15
N THR A 308 -11.64 9.66 23.40
CA THR A 308 -12.17 8.32 23.71
C THR A 308 -13.66 8.26 23.33
N ALA A 309 -14.01 7.27 22.51
CA ALA A 309 -15.35 7.01 22.01
C ALA A 309 -15.61 5.51 22.03
N THR A 310 -16.83 5.08 21.84
CA THR A 310 -17.12 3.67 21.55
C THR A 310 -16.75 3.35 20.10
N ALA A 311 -16.62 2.08 19.75
CA ALA A 311 -16.37 1.71 18.36
C ALA A 311 -17.47 2.23 17.43
N ALA A 312 -18.73 2.23 17.87
CA ALA A 312 -19.86 2.75 17.10
C ALA A 312 -19.75 4.25 16.80
N ASP A 313 -19.22 5.05 17.73
CA ASP A 313 -19.07 6.51 17.56
C ASP A 313 -17.97 6.86 16.51
N LEU A 314 -17.13 5.90 16.17
CA LEU A 314 -16.03 6.04 15.20
C LEU A 314 -16.39 5.45 13.83
N GLU A 315 -17.60 4.99 13.60
CA GLU A 315 -18.10 4.61 12.28
C GLU A 315 -18.41 5.88 11.47
N VAL A 316 -17.54 6.21 10.52
CA VAL A 316 -17.59 7.46 9.73
C VAL A 316 -18.31 7.32 8.39
N SER A 317 -18.57 6.11 7.99
CA SER A 317 -19.38 5.68 6.83
C SER A 317 -19.77 4.22 7.07
N PRO A 318 -20.79 3.66 6.43
CA PRO A 318 -21.20 2.27 6.67
C PRO A 318 -20.01 1.30 6.64
N ASN A 319 -19.78 0.58 7.74
CA ASN A 319 -18.66 -0.35 7.96
C ASN A 319 -17.25 0.28 7.90
N LEU A 320 -17.12 1.61 7.85
CA LEU A 320 -15.83 2.31 7.84
C LEU A 320 -15.53 2.92 9.20
N TRP A 321 -14.65 2.31 9.95
CA TRP A 321 -14.29 2.67 11.32
C TRP A 321 -12.98 3.46 11.36
N ALA A 322 -12.96 4.61 12.03
CA ALA A 322 -11.80 5.50 12.13
C ALA A 322 -10.90 5.26 13.36
N GLY A 323 -11.14 4.19 14.13
CA GLY A 323 -10.47 3.96 15.41
C GLY A 323 -8.96 3.70 15.31
N VAL A 324 -8.48 3.15 14.21
CA VAL A 324 -7.02 2.98 13.99
C VAL A 324 -6.32 4.34 13.94
N GLY A 325 -6.96 5.36 13.38
CA GLY A 325 -6.45 6.73 13.27
C GLY A 325 -6.22 7.44 14.61
N LEU A 326 -6.81 6.94 15.71
CA LEU A 326 -6.56 7.45 17.05
C LEU A 326 -5.11 7.25 17.49
N VAL A 327 -4.49 6.14 17.10
CA VAL A 327 -3.14 5.74 17.56
C VAL A 327 -2.11 5.60 16.43
N ARG A 328 -2.52 5.85 15.18
CA ARG A 328 -1.64 5.62 14.03
C ARG A 328 -1.76 6.72 12.98
N GLY A 329 -0.61 7.20 12.49
CA GLY A 329 -0.51 8.02 11.29
C GLY A 329 -0.63 7.18 10.01
N GLY A 330 -1.00 7.84 8.91
CA GLY A 330 -1.26 7.20 7.63
C GLY A 330 -2.72 6.76 7.48
N ALA A 331 -2.96 5.60 6.87
CA ALA A 331 -4.29 5.04 6.78
C ALA A 331 -4.82 4.69 8.17
N GLY A 332 -5.84 5.42 8.61
CA GLY A 332 -6.38 5.35 9.96
C GLY A 332 -7.77 4.70 10.05
N THR A 333 -8.28 4.14 8.94
CA THR A 333 -9.60 3.55 8.86
C THR A 333 -9.55 2.04 8.63
N ALA A 334 -10.55 1.33 9.14
CA ALA A 334 -10.75 -0.09 8.94
C ALA A 334 -12.16 -0.36 8.39
N LEU A 335 -12.27 -1.33 7.50
CA LEU A 335 -13.55 -1.96 7.17
C LEU A 335 -13.90 -2.95 8.27
N VAL A 336 -15.07 -2.77 8.91
CA VAL A 336 -15.51 -3.61 10.03
C VAL A 336 -16.87 -4.23 9.69
N GLY A 337 -16.99 -5.54 9.81
CA GLY A 337 -18.25 -6.24 9.54
C GLY A 337 -18.10 -7.73 9.27
N SER A 338 -19.20 -8.38 8.97
CA SER A 338 -19.20 -9.74 8.43
C SER A 338 -18.41 -9.80 7.12
N HIS A 339 -17.99 -11.01 6.71
CA HIS A 339 -17.30 -11.20 5.44
C HIS A 339 -18.06 -10.64 4.25
N ALA A 340 -19.39 -10.78 4.24
CA ALA A 340 -20.23 -10.25 3.18
C ALA A 340 -20.28 -8.72 3.17
N GLU A 341 -20.43 -8.07 4.34
CA GLU A 341 -20.46 -6.60 4.46
C GLU A 341 -19.12 -5.97 4.06
N VAL A 342 -18.01 -6.56 4.50
CA VAL A 342 -16.67 -6.10 4.09
C VAL A 342 -16.47 -6.27 2.58
N ALA A 343 -16.91 -7.39 2.00
CA ALA A 343 -16.88 -7.59 0.56
C ALA A 343 -17.74 -6.57 -0.20
N ASP A 344 -18.91 -6.20 0.34
CA ASP A 344 -19.77 -5.15 -0.23
C ASP A 344 -19.05 -3.78 -0.25
N ARG A 345 -18.35 -3.43 0.83
CA ARG A 345 -17.60 -2.16 0.88
C ARG A 345 -16.40 -2.16 -0.07
N ILE A 346 -15.68 -3.27 -0.17
CA ILE A 346 -14.59 -3.42 -1.16
C ILE A 346 -15.15 -3.29 -2.58
N ALA A 347 -16.28 -3.93 -2.87
CA ALA A 347 -16.95 -3.84 -4.17
C ALA A 347 -17.42 -2.40 -4.48
N GLU A 348 -17.89 -1.65 -3.50
CA GLU A 348 -18.25 -0.24 -3.64
C GLU A 348 -17.06 0.62 -4.06
N TYR A 349 -15.92 0.52 -3.37
CA TYR A 349 -14.69 1.22 -3.78
C TYR A 349 -14.21 0.77 -5.17
N HIS A 350 -14.34 -0.52 -5.47
CA HIS A 350 -13.98 -1.04 -6.79
C HIS A 350 -14.85 -0.44 -7.90
N ALA A 351 -16.13 -0.28 -7.67
CA ALA A 351 -17.06 0.37 -8.61
C ALA A 351 -16.72 1.85 -8.85
N LEU A 352 -16.08 2.55 -7.91
CA LEU A 352 -15.56 3.91 -8.09
C LEU A 352 -14.31 3.97 -8.98
N GLY A 353 -13.65 2.84 -9.23
CA GLY A 353 -12.44 2.73 -10.03
C GLY A 353 -11.18 2.35 -9.24
N ILE A 354 -11.30 1.97 -7.97
CA ILE A 354 -10.17 1.38 -7.22
C ILE A 354 -9.94 -0.04 -7.74
N SER A 355 -8.76 -0.29 -8.27
CA SER A 355 -8.37 -1.61 -8.80
C SER A 355 -7.41 -2.36 -7.87
N GLU A 356 -6.79 -1.69 -6.90
CA GLU A 356 -5.81 -2.29 -6.00
C GLU A 356 -6.10 -1.96 -4.54
N PHE A 357 -6.11 -2.98 -3.68
CA PHE A 357 -6.43 -2.86 -2.26
C PHE A 357 -5.24 -3.31 -1.43
N VAL A 358 -4.65 -2.40 -0.66
CA VAL A 358 -3.63 -2.72 0.33
C VAL A 358 -4.33 -2.86 1.68
N LEU A 359 -4.46 -4.09 2.16
CA LEU A 359 -5.22 -4.45 3.35
C LEU A 359 -4.29 -4.85 4.49
N SER A 360 -4.75 -4.69 5.72
CA SER A 360 -4.06 -5.15 6.93
C SER A 360 -5.03 -5.34 8.09
N GLY A 361 -4.60 -6.06 9.12
CA GLY A 361 -5.35 -6.25 10.36
C GLY A 361 -4.41 -6.44 11.54
N HIS A 362 -4.93 -6.47 12.76
CA HIS A 362 -4.18 -6.71 13.98
C HIS A 362 -4.74 -7.95 14.72
N PRO A 363 -3.91 -8.99 14.91
CA PRO A 363 -2.51 -9.14 14.43
C PRO A 363 -2.45 -9.53 12.94
N HIS A 364 -1.41 -9.07 12.25
CA HIS A 364 -1.31 -9.20 10.78
C HIS A 364 -1.25 -10.65 10.29
N LEU A 365 -0.72 -11.58 11.08
CA LEU A 365 -0.64 -12.99 10.69
C LEU A 365 -2.02 -13.65 10.65
N GLU A 366 -2.77 -13.56 11.74
CA GLU A 366 -4.09 -14.19 11.88
C GLU A 366 -5.13 -13.51 10.99
N GLU A 367 -5.07 -12.17 10.90
CA GLU A 367 -6.02 -11.40 10.08
C GLU A 367 -5.79 -11.62 8.57
N ALA A 368 -4.60 -12.03 8.12
CA ALA A 368 -4.40 -12.40 6.72
C ALA A 368 -5.32 -13.57 6.31
N TYR A 369 -5.48 -14.56 7.17
CA TYR A 369 -6.40 -15.68 6.93
C TYR A 369 -7.86 -15.24 7.00
N TRP A 370 -8.25 -14.46 8.01
CA TRP A 370 -9.63 -13.93 8.11
C TRP A 370 -10.03 -13.15 6.85
N VAL A 371 -9.13 -12.33 6.30
CA VAL A 371 -9.41 -11.54 5.11
C VAL A 371 -9.38 -12.40 3.84
N GLY A 372 -8.41 -13.29 3.71
CA GLY A 372 -8.27 -14.15 2.52
C GLY A 372 -9.41 -15.16 2.38
N GLU A 373 -9.73 -15.86 3.45
CA GLU A 373 -10.77 -16.92 3.49
C GLU A 373 -12.19 -16.35 3.59
N GLY A 374 -12.33 -15.11 4.10
CA GLY A 374 -13.61 -14.42 4.25
C GLY A 374 -13.95 -13.50 3.06
N PRO A 375 -13.75 -12.19 3.18
CA PRO A 375 -14.21 -11.21 2.17
C PRO A 375 -13.57 -11.41 0.80
N LEU A 376 -12.28 -11.80 0.69
CA LEU A 376 -11.69 -12.06 -0.62
C LEU A 376 -12.30 -13.31 -1.28
N ALA A 377 -12.53 -14.38 -0.52
CA ALA A 377 -13.23 -15.55 -1.05
C ALA A 377 -14.67 -15.21 -1.50
N GLU A 378 -15.37 -14.32 -0.77
CA GLU A 378 -16.69 -13.81 -1.16
C GLU A 378 -16.61 -13.02 -2.47
N LEU A 379 -15.65 -12.11 -2.61
CA LEU A 379 -15.39 -11.36 -3.84
C LEU A 379 -15.02 -12.30 -5.01
N GLY A 380 -14.31 -13.39 -4.73
CA GLY A 380 -14.02 -14.45 -5.70
C GLY A 380 -15.29 -15.12 -6.24
N ARG A 381 -16.23 -15.48 -5.37
CA ARG A 381 -17.54 -16.02 -5.77
C ARG A 381 -18.35 -15.05 -6.63
N ARG A 382 -18.19 -13.75 -6.43
CA ARG A 382 -18.82 -12.70 -7.24
C ARG A 382 -18.06 -12.38 -8.54
N GLY A 383 -16.92 -13.02 -8.80
CA GLY A 383 -16.07 -12.75 -9.97
C GLY A 383 -15.29 -11.42 -9.93
N LEU A 384 -15.28 -10.75 -8.78
CA LEU A 384 -14.61 -9.45 -8.58
C LEU A 384 -13.14 -9.57 -8.16
N TRP A 385 -12.71 -10.73 -7.70
CA TRP A 385 -11.33 -11.01 -7.31
C TRP A 385 -10.91 -12.41 -7.77
N ARG A 386 -9.62 -12.56 -8.01
CA ARG A 386 -8.97 -13.87 -8.22
C ARG A 386 -7.70 -13.94 -7.38
N PRO A 387 -7.45 -15.06 -6.70
CA PRO A 387 -6.20 -15.25 -5.99
C PRO A 387 -5.01 -15.19 -6.95
N ALA A 388 -3.88 -14.70 -6.46
CA ALA A 388 -2.64 -14.61 -7.22
C ALA A 388 -2.28 -15.98 -7.84
N ALA A 389 -1.90 -15.97 -9.11
CA ALA A 389 -1.63 -17.19 -9.86
C ALA A 389 -0.57 -18.07 -9.17
N GLY A 390 -0.83 -19.38 -9.09
CA GLY A 390 0.04 -20.36 -8.43
C GLY A 390 -0.02 -20.36 -6.90
N SER A 391 -0.84 -19.53 -6.23
CA SER A 391 -1.11 -19.62 -4.79
C SER A 391 -1.87 -20.90 -4.45
N GLU A 392 -1.90 -21.29 -3.17
CA GLU A 392 -2.72 -22.42 -2.73
C GLU A 392 -4.20 -22.14 -2.95
N ALA A 393 -4.64 -20.90 -2.68
CA ALA A 393 -5.99 -20.46 -2.94
C ALA A 393 -6.37 -20.54 -4.44
N ALA A 394 -5.45 -20.18 -5.35
CA ALA A 394 -5.69 -20.33 -6.79
C ALA A 394 -5.81 -21.80 -7.20
N ARG A 395 -4.92 -22.67 -6.70
CA ARG A 395 -5.01 -24.12 -6.96
C ARG A 395 -6.29 -24.73 -6.42
N ALA A 396 -6.77 -24.28 -5.26
CA ALA A 396 -8.03 -24.74 -4.69
C ALA A 396 -9.25 -24.24 -5.50
N ALA A 397 -9.21 -23.02 -6.03
CA ALA A 397 -10.26 -22.46 -6.87
C ALA A 397 -10.37 -23.17 -8.24
N ASP A 398 -9.25 -23.61 -8.80
CA ASP A 398 -9.18 -24.33 -10.08
C ASP A 398 -9.43 -25.83 -9.94
N ALA A 399 -9.43 -26.38 -8.72
CA ALA A 399 -9.66 -27.80 -8.48
C ALA A 399 -11.12 -28.18 -8.86
N PRO A 400 -11.32 -29.27 -9.60
CA PRO A 400 -12.68 -29.75 -9.89
C PRO A 400 -13.39 -30.00 -8.55
N ALA A 401 -14.66 -29.60 -8.45
CA ALA A 401 -15.48 -29.82 -7.27
C ALA A 401 -15.63 -31.33 -7.03
N THR A 402 -14.65 -31.94 -6.40
CA THR A 402 -14.76 -33.31 -5.91
C THR A 402 -15.62 -33.24 -4.66
N ALA A 403 -16.89 -33.59 -4.81
CA ALA A 403 -17.76 -33.90 -3.68
C ALA A 403 -17.13 -35.06 -2.93
N VAL A 404 -16.39 -34.76 -1.87
CA VAL A 404 -16.08 -35.77 -0.84
C VAL A 404 -17.30 -35.83 0.05
N PRO A 405 -18.11 -36.90 0.00
CA PRO A 405 -19.16 -37.07 0.97
C PRO A 405 -18.44 -37.36 2.30
N PHE A 406 -18.50 -36.43 3.25
CA PHE A 406 -18.24 -36.76 4.63
C PHE A 406 -19.29 -37.77 5.05
N ALA A 407 -18.93 -39.05 5.07
CA ALA A 407 -19.73 -40.08 5.72
C ALA A 407 -19.86 -39.68 7.19
N ARG A 408 -21.09 -39.56 7.69
CA ARG A 408 -21.44 -39.32 9.09
C ARG A 408 -21.08 -40.54 9.94
#